data_2eb7c0b43bde07809f4d801949426b48
#
_entry.id   2eb7c0b43bde07809f4d801949426b48
#
_cell.length_a   1.000
_cell.length_b   1.000
_cell.length_c   1.000
_cell.angle_alpha   90.00
_cell.angle_beta   90.00
_cell.angle_gamma   90.00
#
_symmetry.space_group_name_H-M   'P 1'
#
loop_
_entity.id
_entity.type
_entity.pdbx_description
1 polymer ?
#
loop_
_entity_poly.entity_id
_entity_poly.type
_entity_poly.pdbx_seq_one_letter_code
_entity_poly.pdbx_strand_id
1 'polypeptide(L)'
;MSDTYAMTEARAKFGTLIRRAAHSHERITITDHGHAAAILINPQDLADLEEALAVSEYQRQKAAGTLKLIPHEEARRRLGLDEENGE
;
A
#
# COMPACT_ATOMS: atom_id res chain seq x y z
N MET A 1 11.25 -2.16 -10.16
CA MET A 1 10.75 -2.63 -11.45
C MET A 1 9.45 -3.39 -11.25
N SER A 2 8.56 -3.31 -12.21
CA SER A 2 7.24 -3.94 -12.10
C SER A 2 7.10 -5.05 -13.10
N ASP A 3 6.52 -6.16 -12.66
CA ASP A 3 6.18 -7.27 -13.52
C ASP A 3 4.69 -7.51 -13.45
N THR A 4 4.16 -8.12 -14.48
CA THR A 4 2.75 -8.43 -14.55
C THR A 4 2.56 -9.92 -14.83
N TYR A 5 1.71 -10.55 -14.05
CA TYR A 5 1.41 -11.98 -14.18
C TYR A 5 -0.09 -12.19 -14.17
N ALA A 6 -0.56 -13.07 -15.04
CA ALA A 6 -1.95 -13.49 -14.98
C ALA A 6 -2.17 -14.33 -13.73
N MET A 7 -3.40 -14.35 -13.24
CA MET A 7 -3.77 -15.06 -12.02
C MET A 7 -3.29 -16.50 -12.01
N THR A 8 -3.51 -17.21 -13.13
CA THR A 8 -3.13 -18.61 -13.23
C THR A 8 -1.63 -18.78 -13.07
N GLU A 9 -0.88 -17.91 -13.73
CA GLU A 9 0.56 -17.96 -13.68
C GLU A 9 1.06 -17.57 -12.30
N ALA A 10 0.43 -16.58 -11.70
CA ALA A 10 0.82 -16.13 -10.36
C ALA A 10 0.62 -17.23 -9.34
N ARG A 11 -0.46 -17.98 -9.46
CA ARG A 11 -0.70 -19.10 -8.57
C ARG A 11 0.41 -20.13 -8.62
N ALA A 12 0.85 -20.44 -9.84
CA ALA A 12 1.88 -21.46 -10.01
C ALA A 12 3.22 -21.01 -9.46
N LYS A 13 3.46 -19.70 -9.39
CA LYS A 13 4.74 -19.15 -8.98
C LYS A 13 4.65 -18.32 -7.72
N PHE A 14 3.62 -18.50 -6.94
CA PHE A 14 3.33 -17.57 -5.86
C PHE A 14 4.48 -17.43 -4.87
N GLY A 15 5.07 -18.53 -4.47
CA GLY A 15 6.20 -18.47 -3.53
C GLY A 15 7.36 -17.66 -4.08
N THR A 16 7.66 -17.84 -5.36
CA THR A 16 8.73 -17.08 -5.99
C THR A 16 8.40 -15.61 -6.04
N LEU A 17 7.14 -15.28 -6.37
CA LEU A 17 6.74 -13.89 -6.45
C LEU A 17 6.78 -13.20 -5.09
N ILE A 18 6.37 -13.92 -4.06
CA ILE A 18 6.44 -13.39 -2.70
C ILE A 18 7.89 -13.08 -2.33
N ARG A 19 8.81 -13.98 -2.65
CA ARG A 19 10.20 -13.75 -2.31
C ARG A 19 10.80 -12.58 -3.08
N ARG A 20 10.39 -12.41 -4.33
CA ARG A 20 10.86 -11.27 -5.12
C ARG A 20 10.37 -9.96 -4.53
N ALA A 21 9.13 -9.91 -4.10
CA ALA A 21 8.61 -8.71 -3.45
C ALA A 21 9.30 -8.47 -2.12
N ALA A 22 9.50 -9.52 -1.34
CA ALA A 22 10.06 -9.37 0.01
C ALA A 22 11.55 -9.03 0.00
N HIS A 23 12.31 -9.65 -0.90
CA HIS A 23 13.75 -9.50 -0.87
C HIS A 23 14.30 -8.56 -1.91
N SER A 24 13.67 -8.50 -3.07
CA SER A 24 14.16 -7.66 -4.16
C SER A 24 13.35 -6.38 -4.32
N HIS A 25 12.36 -6.18 -3.48
CA HIS A 25 11.52 -4.99 -3.51
C HIS A 25 10.86 -4.78 -4.88
N GLU A 26 10.59 -5.87 -5.56
CA GLU A 26 9.88 -5.79 -6.85
C GLU A 26 8.40 -5.67 -6.61
N ARG A 27 7.76 -4.86 -7.43
CA ARG A 27 6.31 -4.69 -7.37
C ARG A 27 5.71 -5.53 -8.47
N ILE A 28 4.77 -6.42 -8.13
CA ILE A 28 4.25 -7.39 -9.07
C ILE A 28 2.75 -7.24 -9.16
N THR A 29 2.26 -6.96 -10.38
CA THR A 29 0.85 -6.82 -10.63
C THR A 29 0.27 -8.17 -11.04
N ILE A 30 -0.85 -8.55 -10.44
CA ILE A 30 -1.55 -9.77 -10.78
C ILE A 30 -2.84 -9.40 -11.48
N THR A 31 -3.04 -9.94 -12.69
CA THR A 31 -4.22 -9.61 -13.47
C THR A 31 -5.20 -10.78 -13.47
N ASP A 32 -6.46 -10.44 -13.63
CA ASP A 32 -7.54 -11.41 -13.74
C ASP A 32 -8.41 -10.95 -14.90
N HIS A 33 -8.55 -11.81 -15.89
CA HIS A 33 -9.31 -11.48 -17.11
C HIS A 33 -8.80 -10.19 -17.74
N GLY A 34 -7.50 -10.00 -17.75
CA GLY A 34 -6.89 -8.85 -18.41
C GLY A 34 -6.90 -7.56 -17.61
N HIS A 35 -7.43 -7.60 -16.40
CA HIS A 35 -7.49 -6.40 -15.55
C HIS A 35 -6.66 -6.62 -14.29
N ALA A 36 -6.03 -5.55 -13.82
CA ALA A 36 -5.24 -5.62 -12.59
C ALA A 36 -6.18 -5.93 -11.42
N ALA A 37 -5.88 -7.02 -10.72
CA ALA A 37 -6.69 -7.47 -9.60
C ALA A 37 -5.99 -7.24 -8.27
N ALA A 38 -4.65 -7.30 -8.25
CA ALA A 38 -3.91 -7.17 -7.01
C ALA A 38 -2.47 -6.79 -7.33
N ILE A 39 -1.79 -6.27 -6.33
CA ILE A 39 -0.38 -5.95 -6.45
C ILE A 39 0.35 -6.50 -5.24
N LEU A 40 1.42 -7.25 -5.48
CA LEU A 40 2.32 -7.68 -4.43
C LEU A 40 3.36 -6.59 -4.24
N ILE A 41 3.53 -6.17 -3.00
CA ILE A 41 4.49 -5.13 -2.69
C ILE A 41 5.15 -5.44 -1.36
N ASN A 42 6.42 -5.11 -1.25
CA ASN A 42 7.15 -5.27 0.00
C ASN A 42 6.51 -4.43 1.10
N PRO A 43 6.30 -4.98 2.31
CA PRO A 43 5.66 -4.22 3.38
C PRO A 43 6.38 -2.92 3.73
N GLN A 44 7.72 -2.92 3.68
CA GLN A 44 8.46 -1.71 3.97
C GLN A 44 8.22 -0.66 2.91
N ASP A 45 8.19 -1.09 1.65
CA ASP A 45 7.93 -0.17 0.54
C ASP A 45 6.55 0.45 0.67
N LEU A 46 5.57 -0.36 1.07
CA LEU A 46 4.23 0.16 1.26
C LEU A 46 4.19 1.18 2.38
N ALA A 47 4.85 0.88 3.49
CA ALA A 47 4.91 1.82 4.61
C ALA A 47 5.57 3.12 4.20
N ASP A 48 6.64 3.02 3.41
CA ASP A 48 7.34 4.22 2.93
C ASP A 48 6.45 5.06 2.03
N LEU A 49 5.68 4.40 1.17
CA LEU A 49 4.75 5.11 0.30
C LEU A 49 3.68 5.83 1.11
N GLU A 50 3.14 5.15 2.10
CA GLU A 50 2.10 5.74 2.93
C GLU A 50 2.64 6.92 3.72
N GLU A 51 3.86 6.81 4.19
CA GLU A 51 4.48 7.91 4.93
C GLU A 51 4.74 9.10 4.01
N ALA A 52 5.23 8.84 2.81
CA ALA A 52 5.49 9.92 1.86
C ALA A 52 4.20 10.63 1.49
N LEU A 53 3.12 9.88 1.34
CA LEU A 53 1.83 10.47 1.02
C LEU A 53 1.34 11.34 2.16
N ALA A 54 1.49 10.88 3.39
CA ALA A 54 1.05 11.64 4.55
C ALA A 54 1.83 12.95 4.69
N VAL A 55 3.14 12.90 4.45
CA VAL A 55 3.98 14.09 4.52
C VAL A 55 3.58 15.08 3.43
N SER A 56 3.36 14.58 2.22
CA SER A 56 2.97 15.44 1.10
C SER A 56 1.64 16.12 1.38
N GLU A 57 0.69 15.39 1.92
CA GLU A 57 -0.61 15.94 2.26
C GLU A 57 -0.49 17.02 3.32
N TYR A 58 0.32 16.77 4.33
CA TYR A 58 0.55 17.73 5.39
C TYR A 58 1.14 19.03 4.83
N GLN A 59 2.15 18.90 4.00
CA GLN A 59 2.81 20.07 3.44
C GLN A 59 1.89 20.87 2.55
N ARG A 60 1.05 20.19 1.79
CA ARG A 60 0.11 20.85 0.91
C ARG A 60 -0.90 21.67 1.71
N GLN A 61 -1.42 21.09 2.77
CA GLN A 61 -2.39 21.79 3.60
C GLN A 61 -1.75 22.99 4.31
N LYS A 62 -0.53 22.83 4.77
CA LYS A 62 0.20 23.90 5.42
C LYS A 62 0.44 25.06 4.46
N ALA A 63 0.86 24.75 3.25
CA ALA A 63 1.14 25.77 2.25
C ALA A 63 -0.13 26.50 1.83
N ALA A 64 -1.24 25.80 1.81
CA ALA A 64 -2.52 26.40 1.45
C ALA A 64 -3.16 27.18 2.59
N GLY A 65 -2.60 27.08 3.79
CA GLY A 65 -3.19 27.74 4.94
C GLY A 65 -4.44 27.10 5.45
N THR A 66 -4.68 25.86 5.06
CA THR A 66 -5.90 25.16 5.46
C THR A 66 -5.61 23.97 6.38
N LEU A 67 -4.42 23.90 6.91
CA LEU A 67 -4.04 22.79 7.78
C LEU A 67 -4.90 22.79 9.03
N LYS A 68 -5.42 21.63 9.34
CA LYS A 68 -6.16 21.41 10.58
C LYS A 68 -5.55 20.21 11.28
N LEU A 69 -5.47 20.33 12.60
CA LEU A 69 -5.00 19.22 13.41
C LEU A 69 -6.15 18.23 13.58
N ILE A 70 -5.87 16.98 13.32
CA ILE A 70 -6.86 15.92 13.44
C ILE A 70 -6.62 15.21 14.76
N PRO A 71 -7.64 15.10 15.61
CA PRO A 71 -7.48 14.38 16.87
C PRO A 71 -7.01 12.96 16.62
N HIS A 72 -6.21 12.45 17.54
CA HIS A 72 -5.60 11.14 17.38
C HIS A 72 -6.66 10.07 17.13
N GLU A 73 -7.75 10.12 17.87
CA GLU A 73 -8.80 9.12 17.72
C GLU A 73 -9.43 9.16 16.35
N GLU A 74 -9.63 10.35 15.83
CA GLU A 74 -10.24 10.48 14.52
C GLU A 74 -9.29 9.98 13.44
N ALA A 75 -8.01 10.25 13.59
CA ALA A 75 -7.03 9.79 12.63
C ALA A 75 -7.00 8.27 12.59
N ARG A 76 -7.07 7.63 13.74
CA ARG A 76 -7.08 6.18 13.80
C ARG A 76 -8.30 5.59 13.14
N ARG A 77 -9.45 6.23 13.33
CA ARG A 77 -10.67 5.78 12.70
C ARG A 77 -10.58 5.85 11.18
N ARG A 78 -10.02 6.94 10.68
CA ARG A 78 -9.87 7.11 9.24
C ARG A 78 -8.98 6.05 8.62
N LEU A 79 -8.01 5.58 9.38
CA LEU A 79 -7.10 4.55 8.92
C LEU A 79 -7.61 3.16 9.18
N GLY A 80 -8.74 3.04 9.86
CA GLY A 80 -9.30 1.74 10.14
C GLY A 80 -8.61 1.00 11.25
N LEU A 81 -7.85 1.70 12.08
CA LEU A 81 -7.09 1.04 13.13
C LEU A 81 -7.93 0.73 14.36
N ASP A 82 -9.02 1.46 14.55
CA ASP A 82 -9.84 1.27 15.73
C ASP A 82 -10.57 -0.06 15.72
N GLU A 83 -10.96 -0.52 14.56
CA GLU A 83 -11.69 -1.77 14.47
C GLU A 83 -10.87 -2.93 14.98
N GLU A 84 -9.59 -2.89 14.73
CA GLU A 84 -8.74 -3.98 15.15
C GLU A 84 -8.64 -4.07 16.63
N ASN A 85 -8.73 -2.94 17.29
CA ASN A 85 -8.67 -2.93 18.73
C ASN A 85 -9.92 -3.44 19.38
N GLY A 86 -10.99 -3.52 18.63
CA GLY A 86 -12.23 -4.02 19.14
C GLY A 86 -12.28 -5.52 19.28
N GLU A 87 -11.32 -6.19 18.74
CA GLU A 87 -11.32 -7.65 18.83
C GLU A 87 -10.86 -8.19 20.10
#